data_4dceacf45b78d92b2140fd3895dfbe24
#
_entry.id   4dceacf45b78d92b2140fd3895dfbe24
#
_cell.length_a   1.000
_cell.length_b   1.000
_cell.length_c   1.000
_cell.angle_alpha   90.00
_cell.angle_beta   90.00
_cell.angle_gamma   90.00
#
_symmetry.space_group_name_H-M   'P 1'
#
loop_
_entity.id
_entity.type
_entity.pdbx_description
1 polymer ?
#
loop_
_entity_poly.entity_id
_entity_poly.type
_entity_poly.pdbx_seq_one_letter_code
_entity_poly.pdbx_strand_id
1 'polypeptide(L)'
;MTEPSGGSTDKPRRPVAVPAIALVAITVVGITALLGGLNEAPEEPETLGPGAVLDQGRYTTKFVESRVTVERAASEFAEDKRFLELVFDVTNTSDETSGVGNPPAKIELAYQAADFAGSLVKISPAFPEDAGPFSFVRVKGGESRQLHPGVTRQVIVRYTLKEGQQPPDKITLDVGAFEYAEDPVAAVPHWGLESKEAGKGFLPEIKARVVLPVKKGDTT
;
A
#
# COMPACT_ATOMS: atom_id res chain seq x y z
N MET A 1 4.14 -11.26 -97.25
CA MET A 1 3.00 -11.12 -96.30
C MET A 1 3.45 -11.72 -95.01
N THR A 2 3.84 -10.87 -94.08
CA THR A 2 4.33 -11.28 -92.74
C THR A 2 3.76 -10.32 -91.77
N GLU A 3 2.86 -10.79 -90.90
CA GLU A 3 2.31 -10.06 -89.78
C GLU A 3 3.34 -9.88 -88.68
N PRO A 4 3.39 -8.77 -87.97
CA PRO A 4 4.18 -8.63 -86.79
C PRO A 4 3.31 -8.96 -85.54
N SER A 5 3.79 -9.91 -84.81
CA SER A 5 3.29 -10.33 -83.51
C SER A 5 3.43 -9.18 -82.47
N GLY A 6 2.28 -8.75 -81.91
CA GLY A 6 2.22 -7.75 -80.81
C GLY A 6 2.66 -8.38 -79.44
N GLY A 7 3.78 -7.95 -78.95
CA GLY A 7 4.27 -8.32 -77.63
C GLY A 7 3.49 -7.55 -76.56
N SER A 8 2.70 -8.24 -75.77
CA SER A 8 2.10 -7.73 -74.56
C SER A 8 3.17 -7.63 -73.47
N THR A 9 3.52 -6.41 -73.06
CA THR A 9 4.36 -6.14 -71.86
C THR A 9 3.49 -6.08 -70.62
N ASP A 10 3.28 -7.27 -70.03
CA ASP A 10 2.71 -7.35 -68.68
C ASP A 10 3.74 -6.87 -67.65
N LYS A 11 3.59 -5.64 -67.20
CA LYS A 11 4.36 -5.11 -66.06
C LYS A 11 3.84 -5.78 -64.78
N PRO A 12 4.71 -6.45 -64.00
CA PRO A 12 4.26 -7.04 -62.73
C PRO A 12 3.77 -5.92 -61.80
N ARG A 13 2.49 -5.96 -61.45
CA ARG A 13 1.91 -5.11 -60.43
C ARG A 13 2.55 -5.48 -59.11
N ARG A 14 3.41 -4.60 -58.57
CA ARG A 14 3.96 -4.77 -57.23
C ARG A 14 2.80 -4.78 -56.22
N PRO A 15 2.73 -5.76 -55.30
CA PRO A 15 1.66 -5.83 -54.32
C PRO A 15 1.79 -4.63 -53.35
N VAL A 16 0.93 -3.66 -53.53
CA VAL A 16 0.86 -2.47 -52.68
C VAL A 16 0.33 -2.78 -51.26
N ALA A 17 -0.22 -4.00 -51.11
CA ALA A 17 -0.79 -4.44 -49.82
C ALA A 17 0.22 -4.54 -48.68
N VAL A 18 1.46 -4.98 -48.94
CA VAL A 18 2.48 -5.15 -47.90
C VAL A 18 2.93 -3.83 -47.29
N PRO A 19 3.27 -2.78 -48.05
CA PRO A 19 3.62 -1.48 -47.46
C PRO A 19 2.44 -0.80 -46.78
N ALA A 20 1.19 -1.01 -47.25
CA ALA A 20 -0.01 -0.45 -46.58
C ALA A 20 -0.26 -1.10 -45.23
N ILE A 21 -0.13 -2.42 -45.12
CA ILE A 21 -0.26 -3.14 -43.83
C ILE A 21 0.85 -2.71 -42.85
N ALA A 22 2.09 -2.56 -43.31
CA ALA A 22 3.17 -2.08 -42.46
C ALA A 22 2.94 -0.67 -41.95
N LEU A 23 2.43 0.25 -42.79
CA LEU A 23 2.12 1.60 -42.37
C LEU A 23 1.01 1.65 -41.30
N VAL A 24 -0.05 0.87 -41.50
CA VAL A 24 -1.13 0.76 -40.50
C VAL A 24 -0.61 0.21 -39.18
N ALA A 25 0.20 -0.84 -39.21
CA ALA A 25 0.79 -1.41 -38.00
C ALA A 25 1.67 -0.41 -37.24
N ILE A 26 2.53 0.35 -37.93
CA ILE A 26 3.37 1.38 -37.32
C ILE A 26 2.52 2.51 -36.74
N THR A 27 1.45 2.90 -37.42
CA THR A 27 0.54 3.95 -36.93
C THR A 27 -0.19 3.50 -35.65
N VAL A 28 -0.69 2.26 -35.60
CA VAL A 28 -1.35 1.72 -34.41
C VAL A 28 -0.38 1.63 -33.23
N VAL A 29 0.82 1.13 -33.42
CA VAL A 29 1.85 1.09 -32.38
C VAL A 29 2.24 2.49 -31.92
N GLY A 30 2.42 3.42 -32.87
CA GLY A 30 2.74 4.82 -32.55
C GLY A 30 1.63 5.52 -31.75
N ILE A 31 0.37 5.32 -32.10
CA ILE A 31 -0.77 5.87 -31.33
C ILE A 31 -0.84 5.21 -29.95
N THR A 32 -0.66 3.91 -29.85
CA THR A 32 -0.65 3.19 -28.56
C THR A 32 0.46 3.71 -27.66
N ALA A 33 1.65 3.94 -28.19
CA ALA A 33 2.78 4.51 -27.44
C ALA A 33 2.49 5.95 -26.98
N LEU A 34 1.94 6.80 -27.86
CA LEU A 34 1.59 8.18 -27.55
C LEU A 34 0.47 8.31 -26.50
N LEU A 35 -0.42 7.32 -26.44
CA LEU A 35 -1.49 7.26 -25.43
C LEU A 35 -1.06 6.55 -24.15
N GLY A 36 0.23 6.25 -23.97
CA GLY A 36 0.75 5.57 -22.79
C GLY A 36 0.49 4.06 -22.75
N GLY A 37 -0.02 3.48 -23.83
CA GLY A 37 -0.35 2.04 -23.89
C GLY A 37 0.86 1.10 -23.95
N LEU A 38 2.11 1.64 -23.99
CA LEU A 38 3.36 0.92 -23.84
C LEU A 38 4.03 1.18 -22.49
N ASN A 39 3.39 1.93 -21.60
CA ASN A 39 3.87 2.03 -20.23
C ASN A 39 3.74 0.64 -19.58
N GLU A 40 4.77 0.22 -18.89
CA GLU A 40 4.73 -1.00 -18.08
C GLU A 40 3.51 -0.89 -17.14
N ALA A 41 2.69 -1.94 -17.12
CA ALA A 41 1.62 -2.02 -16.14
C ALA A 41 2.27 -1.89 -14.76
N PRO A 42 1.70 -1.08 -13.84
CA PRO A 42 2.23 -0.98 -12.49
C PRO A 42 2.38 -2.39 -11.92
N GLU A 43 3.59 -2.74 -11.46
CA GLU A 43 3.80 -4.02 -10.78
C GLU A 43 2.82 -4.11 -9.61
N GLU A 44 2.08 -5.21 -9.54
CA GLU A 44 1.21 -5.44 -8.40
C GLU A 44 2.10 -5.62 -7.16
N PRO A 45 1.77 -4.94 -6.03
CA PRO A 45 2.55 -5.07 -4.81
C PRO A 45 2.59 -6.52 -4.32
N GLU A 46 3.74 -6.94 -3.79
CA GLU A 46 3.92 -8.27 -3.23
C GLU A 46 2.83 -8.57 -2.19
N THR A 47 2.21 -9.75 -2.28
CA THR A 47 1.19 -10.17 -1.30
C THR A 47 1.83 -10.99 -0.19
N LEU A 48 1.75 -10.47 1.04
CA LEU A 48 2.30 -11.04 2.26
C LEU A 48 1.20 -11.55 3.18
N GLY A 49 1.58 -12.45 4.10
CA GLY A 49 0.69 -13.01 5.11
C GLY A 49 1.21 -12.85 6.54
N PRO A 50 0.55 -13.49 7.52
CA PRO A 50 1.00 -13.48 8.90
C PRO A 50 2.41 -14.04 9.06
N GLY A 51 3.24 -13.37 9.87
CA GLY A 51 4.63 -13.73 10.11
C GLY A 51 5.62 -13.19 9.08
N ALA A 52 5.17 -12.62 7.96
CA ALA A 52 6.05 -11.97 6.98
C ALA A 52 6.76 -10.76 7.59
N VAL A 53 7.96 -10.51 7.12
CA VAL A 53 8.78 -9.36 7.51
C VAL A 53 9.00 -8.47 6.29
N LEU A 54 8.75 -7.19 6.44
CA LEU A 54 8.95 -6.17 5.42
C LEU A 54 9.96 -5.13 5.90
N ASP A 55 10.95 -4.86 5.07
CA ASP A 55 11.81 -3.69 5.22
C ASP A 55 11.12 -2.48 4.56
N GLN A 56 10.86 -1.47 5.39
CA GLN A 56 10.19 -0.23 4.99
C GLN A 56 11.15 0.97 5.03
N GLY A 57 12.47 0.75 4.98
CA GLY A 57 13.49 1.79 5.10
C GLY A 57 13.69 2.24 6.55
N ARG A 58 12.80 3.09 7.07
CA ARG A 58 12.86 3.56 8.46
C ARG A 58 12.52 2.49 9.50
N TYR A 59 11.72 1.50 9.12
CA TYR A 59 11.25 0.42 10.01
C TYR A 59 11.40 -0.94 9.37
N THR A 60 11.74 -1.93 10.18
CA THR A 60 11.54 -3.34 9.83
C THR A 60 10.31 -3.83 10.59
N THR A 61 9.31 -4.32 9.85
CA THR A 61 8.01 -4.69 10.40
C THR A 61 7.71 -6.15 10.16
N LYS A 62 7.41 -6.88 11.23
CA LYS A 62 6.81 -8.21 11.15
C LYS A 62 5.32 -8.12 11.39
N PHE A 63 4.52 -8.60 10.44
CA PHE A 63 3.07 -8.66 10.53
C PHE A 63 2.65 -9.90 11.33
N VAL A 64 2.31 -9.72 12.63
CA VAL A 64 2.11 -10.85 13.53
C VAL A 64 0.74 -11.46 13.34
N GLU A 65 -0.32 -10.72 13.59
CA GLU A 65 -1.69 -11.18 13.53
C GLU A 65 -2.72 -10.06 13.52
N SER A 66 -3.97 -10.39 13.22
CA SER A 66 -5.12 -9.60 13.63
C SER A 66 -6.04 -10.44 14.50
N ARG A 67 -6.62 -9.83 15.55
CA ARG A 67 -7.43 -10.53 16.54
C ARG A 67 -8.51 -9.66 17.13
N VAL A 68 -9.56 -10.29 17.64
CA VAL A 68 -10.56 -9.63 18.48
C VAL A 68 -10.18 -9.80 19.94
N THR A 69 -10.21 -8.69 20.69
CA THR A 69 -9.99 -8.70 22.14
C THR A 69 -11.19 -8.08 22.85
N VAL A 70 -11.41 -8.50 24.11
CA VAL A 70 -12.46 -7.98 24.98
C VAL A 70 -11.81 -7.40 26.23
N GLU A 71 -12.08 -6.12 26.49
CA GLU A 71 -11.72 -5.48 27.74
C GLU A 71 -12.95 -5.48 28.62
N ARG A 72 -12.88 -6.23 29.73
CA ARG A 72 -14.01 -6.33 30.65
C ARG A 72 -14.24 -5.03 31.39
N ALA A 73 -15.49 -4.74 31.61
CA ALA A 73 -15.92 -3.59 32.39
C ALA A 73 -15.25 -3.55 33.77
N ALA A 74 -14.73 -2.40 34.14
CA ALA A 74 -14.09 -2.20 35.45
C ALA A 74 -15.10 -2.10 36.59
N SER A 75 -16.41 -1.97 36.30
CA SER A 75 -17.49 -1.84 37.28
C SER A 75 -18.80 -2.39 36.71
N GLU A 76 -19.78 -2.66 37.60
CA GLU A 76 -21.13 -3.12 37.23
C GLU A 76 -21.92 -2.11 36.38
N PHE A 77 -21.46 -0.85 36.31
CA PHE A 77 -22.10 0.21 35.53
C PHE A 77 -21.44 0.49 34.19
N ALA A 78 -20.37 -0.23 33.87
CA ALA A 78 -19.66 -0.11 32.59
C ALA A 78 -19.92 -1.35 31.73
N GLU A 79 -19.82 -1.21 30.42
CA GLU A 79 -19.98 -2.30 29.46
C GLU A 79 -18.62 -2.82 29.03
N ASP A 80 -18.56 -4.09 28.67
CA ASP A 80 -17.39 -4.70 28.05
C ASP A 80 -17.11 -4.02 26.69
N LYS A 81 -15.86 -3.71 26.45
CA LYS A 81 -15.43 -3.13 25.17
C LYS A 81 -14.77 -4.17 24.31
N ARG A 82 -15.18 -4.22 23.06
CA ARG A 82 -14.62 -5.12 22.05
C ARG A 82 -13.73 -4.34 21.09
N PHE A 83 -12.59 -4.93 20.76
CA PHE A 83 -11.63 -4.31 19.85
C PHE A 83 -11.17 -5.29 18.80
N LEU A 84 -10.91 -4.77 17.61
CA LEU A 84 -10.06 -5.42 16.63
C LEU A 84 -8.64 -4.85 16.78
N GLU A 85 -7.68 -5.71 17.01
CA GLU A 85 -6.26 -5.37 17.12
C GLU A 85 -5.48 -5.91 15.93
N LEU A 86 -4.69 -5.04 15.30
CA LEU A 86 -3.64 -5.40 14.36
C LEU A 86 -2.32 -5.36 15.12
N VAL A 87 -1.58 -6.45 15.12
CA VAL A 87 -0.38 -6.64 15.93
C VAL A 87 0.85 -6.74 15.04
N PHE A 88 1.85 -5.92 15.33
CA PHE A 88 3.11 -5.84 14.61
C PHE A 88 4.28 -5.89 15.57
N ASP A 89 5.37 -6.60 15.19
CA ASP A 89 6.67 -6.38 15.82
C ASP A 89 7.44 -5.41 14.94
N VAL A 90 7.75 -4.23 15.47
CA VAL A 90 8.37 -3.12 14.73
C VAL A 90 9.72 -2.77 15.33
N THR A 91 10.73 -2.70 14.47
CA THR A 91 12.06 -2.20 14.82
C THR A 91 12.27 -0.89 14.07
N ASN A 92 12.52 0.18 14.81
CA ASN A 92 12.97 1.45 14.23
C ASN A 92 14.46 1.31 13.85
N THR A 93 14.76 1.37 12.56
CA THR A 93 16.12 1.21 12.02
C THR A 93 16.87 2.52 11.87
N SER A 94 16.17 3.66 12.08
CA SER A 94 16.81 4.98 12.10
C SER A 94 17.57 5.23 13.42
N ASP A 95 18.34 6.29 13.48
CA ASP A 95 19.10 6.74 14.64
C ASP A 95 18.31 7.66 15.58
N GLU A 96 17.07 8.01 15.22
CA GLU A 96 16.19 8.88 15.98
C GLU A 96 14.99 8.13 16.55
N THR A 97 14.54 8.54 17.74
CA THR A 97 13.25 8.09 18.28
C THR A 97 12.10 8.65 17.45
N SER A 98 11.19 7.79 17.04
CA SER A 98 10.00 8.15 16.30
C SER A 98 8.71 7.88 17.06
N GLY A 99 7.62 8.43 16.59
CA GLY A 99 6.28 8.09 17.06
C GLY A 99 5.76 6.79 16.46
N VAL A 100 4.72 6.23 17.08
CA VAL A 100 3.92 5.19 16.43
C VAL A 100 3.01 5.80 15.37
N GLY A 101 2.47 6.99 15.60
CA GLY A 101 1.50 7.66 14.75
C GLY A 101 0.16 6.93 14.67
N ASN A 102 -0.63 7.28 13.67
CA ASN A 102 -1.87 6.58 13.30
C ASN A 102 -1.92 6.37 11.79
N PRO A 103 -2.62 5.32 11.31
CA PRO A 103 -2.94 5.18 9.89
C PRO A 103 -3.63 6.42 9.34
N PRO A 104 -3.33 6.83 8.11
CA PRO A 104 -3.93 8.01 7.51
C PRO A 104 -5.43 7.79 7.30
N ALA A 105 -6.23 8.82 7.58
CA ALA A 105 -7.67 8.77 7.35
C ALA A 105 -8.04 8.70 5.86
N LYS A 106 -7.17 9.23 5.00
CA LYS A 106 -7.30 9.24 3.53
C LYS A 106 -5.93 9.01 2.91
N ILE A 107 -5.91 8.28 1.80
CA ILE A 107 -4.68 7.96 1.08
C ILE A 107 -3.94 9.22 0.60
N GLU A 108 -4.69 10.26 0.25
CA GLU A 108 -4.14 11.53 -0.23
C GLU A 108 -3.38 12.32 0.85
N LEU A 109 -3.53 11.93 2.13
CA LEU A 109 -2.83 12.53 3.26
C LEU A 109 -1.63 11.69 3.72
N ALA A 110 -1.47 10.49 3.20
CA ALA A 110 -0.45 9.55 3.64
C ALA A 110 0.99 10.06 3.36
N TYR A 111 1.21 10.85 2.31
CA TYR A 111 2.52 11.41 2.00
C TYR A 111 3.11 12.30 3.12
N GLN A 112 2.27 12.80 4.03
CA GLN A 112 2.71 13.59 5.18
C GLN A 112 3.15 12.74 6.37
N ALA A 113 3.00 11.41 6.27
CA ALA A 113 3.29 10.53 7.38
C ALA A 113 4.80 10.31 7.51
N ALA A 114 5.30 10.46 8.72
CA ALA A 114 6.68 10.13 9.09
C ALA A 114 6.76 9.03 10.14
N ASP A 115 5.66 8.76 10.86
CA ASP A 115 5.58 7.76 11.91
C ASP A 115 5.15 6.38 11.38
N PHE A 116 5.46 5.32 12.11
CA PHE A 116 5.25 3.93 11.69
C PHE A 116 3.86 3.66 11.12
N ALA A 117 2.80 3.97 11.87
CA ALA A 117 1.44 3.61 11.46
C ALA A 117 0.96 4.39 10.22
N GLY A 118 1.64 5.49 9.85
CA GLY A 118 1.42 6.20 8.60
C GLY A 118 1.76 5.37 7.36
N SER A 119 2.62 4.35 7.50
CA SER A 119 2.91 3.41 6.40
C SER A 119 1.78 2.44 6.11
N LEU A 120 0.80 2.29 7.01
CA LEU A 120 -0.42 1.53 6.78
C LEU A 120 -1.39 2.38 5.93
N VAL A 121 -1.05 2.58 4.67
CA VAL A 121 -1.65 3.55 3.75
C VAL A 121 -3.14 3.34 3.56
N LYS A 122 -3.56 2.07 3.54
CA LYS A 122 -4.98 1.69 3.44
C LYS A 122 -5.26 0.42 4.22
N ILE A 123 -6.34 0.44 4.98
CA ILE A 123 -6.84 -0.69 5.76
C ILE A 123 -8.22 -1.05 5.23
N SER A 124 -8.41 -2.32 4.86
CA SER A 124 -9.66 -2.83 4.29
C SER A 124 -10.13 -4.08 5.04
N PRO A 125 -11.43 -4.14 5.41
CA PRO A 125 -12.46 -3.12 5.19
C PRO A 125 -12.19 -1.86 6.01
N ALA A 126 -12.72 -0.71 5.55
CA ALA A 126 -12.63 0.55 6.29
C ALA A 126 -13.45 0.48 7.57
N PHE A 127 -12.95 1.13 8.62
CA PHE A 127 -13.65 1.29 9.88
C PHE A 127 -14.33 2.67 9.96
N PRO A 128 -15.44 2.79 10.70
CA PRO A 128 -16.06 4.09 10.97
C PRO A 128 -15.06 5.03 11.69
N GLU A 129 -15.19 6.34 11.46
CA GLU A 129 -14.29 7.34 12.06
C GLU A 129 -14.32 7.32 13.60
N ASP A 130 -15.46 6.97 14.21
CA ASP A 130 -15.62 6.85 15.66
C ASP A 130 -15.05 5.56 16.25
N ALA A 131 -14.61 4.62 15.42
CA ALA A 131 -13.99 3.37 15.86
C ALA A 131 -12.48 3.50 16.20
N GLY A 132 -11.84 4.57 15.84
CA GLY A 132 -10.40 4.78 15.94
C GLY A 132 -9.79 5.20 14.60
N PRO A 133 -8.49 4.98 14.37
CA PRO A 133 -7.57 4.05 15.05
C PRO A 133 -6.94 4.58 16.33
N PHE A 134 -6.61 3.65 17.25
CA PHE A 134 -5.73 3.86 18.39
C PHE A 134 -4.45 3.07 18.21
N SER A 135 -3.29 3.74 18.11
CA SER A 135 -2.00 3.09 17.91
C SER A 135 -1.08 3.31 19.10
N PHE A 136 -0.48 2.24 19.61
CA PHE A 136 0.41 2.28 20.75
C PHE A 136 1.42 1.11 20.76
N VAL A 137 2.49 1.28 21.52
CA VAL A 137 3.45 0.23 21.88
C VAL A 137 3.04 -0.39 23.20
N ARG A 138 2.95 -1.71 23.27
CA ARG A 138 2.76 -2.41 24.54
C ARG A 138 4.07 -2.46 25.30
N VAL A 139 4.10 -1.92 26.51
CA VAL A 139 5.23 -1.95 27.42
C VAL A 139 4.84 -2.57 28.77
N LYS A 140 5.87 -2.96 29.59
CA LYS A 140 5.59 -3.48 30.91
C LYS A 140 4.93 -2.40 31.77
N GLY A 141 3.68 -2.63 32.13
CA GLY A 141 2.91 -1.73 33.00
C GLY A 141 2.12 -0.63 32.28
N GLY A 142 2.01 -0.67 30.94
CA GLY A 142 1.20 0.32 30.22
C GLY A 142 1.41 0.37 28.73
N GLU A 143 1.20 1.54 28.18
CA GLU A 143 1.31 1.84 26.77
C GLU A 143 2.29 3.00 26.54
N SER A 144 2.98 2.99 25.42
CA SER A 144 3.86 4.06 24.96
C SER A 144 3.51 4.42 23.52
N ARG A 145 3.91 5.60 23.07
CA ARG A 145 3.78 6.01 21.67
C ARG A 145 5.12 6.19 20.97
N GLN A 146 6.19 5.68 21.55
CA GLN A 146 7.56 5.87 21.05
C GLN A 146 8.20 4.57 20.60
N LEU A 147 8.94 4.66 19.50
CA LEU A 147 9.79 3.62 18.92
C LEU A 147 11.24 4.10 18.96
N HIS A 148 12.01 3.52 19.85
CA HIS A 148 13.44 3.87 20.00
C HIS A 148 14.31 3.12 19.00
N PRO A 149 15.42 3.72 18.54
CA PRO A 149 16.36 3.12 17.61
C PRO A 149 16.82 1.72 18.01
N GLY A 150 16.82 0.80 17.06
CA GLY A 150 17.33 -0.57 17.23
C GLY A 150 16.52 -1.47 18.16
N VAL A 151 15.41 -0.99 18.73
CA VAL A 151 14.63 -1.75 19.71
C VAL A 151 13.34 -2.25 19.07
N THR A 152 13.18 -3.57 18.93
CA THR A 152 11.94 -4.17 18.50
C THR A 152 10.86 -4.01 19.56
N ARG A 153 9.71 -3.51 19.17
CA ARG A 153 8.53 -3.32 20.02
C ARG A 153 7.27 -3.88 19.38
N GLN A 154 6.39 -4.41 20.22
CA GLN A 154 5.06 -4.78 19.76
C GLN A 154 4.19 -3.54 19.65
N VAL A 155 3.82 -3.20 18.42
CA VAL A 155 2.89 -2.13 18.09
C VAL A 155 1.51 -2.72 17.87
N ILE A 156 0.50 -2.06 18.40
CA ILE A 156 -0.90 -2.41 18.25
C ILE A 156 -1.63 -1.22 17.62
N VAL A 157 -2.36 -1.50 16.54
CA VAL A 157 -3.34 -0.59 15.96
C VAL A 157 -4.71 -1.16 16.26
N ARG A 158 -5.49 -0.44 17.07
CA ARG A 158 -6.74 -0.90 17.67
C ARG A 158 -7.93 -0.12 17.12
N TYR A 159 -8.99 -0.86 16.78
CA TYR A 159 -10.29 -0.30 16.40
C TYR A 159 -11.38 -0.80 17.35
N THR A 160 -12.25 0.09 17.79
CA THR A 160 -13.42 -0.28 18.61
C THR A 160 -14.48 -0.95 17.75
N LEU A 161 -14.99 -2.06 18.20
CA LEU A 161 -16.13 -2.74 17.60
C LEU A 161 -17.39 -2.38 18.41
N LYS A 162 -18.42 -1.89 17.71
CA LYS A 162 -19.72 -1.60 18.32
C LYS A 162 -20.39 -2.89 18.82
N GLU A 163 -21.31 -2.75 19.75
CA GLU A 163 -22.12 -3.87 20.20
C GLU A 163 -22.84 -4.54 19.01
N GLY A 164 -22.84 -5.87 18.98
CA GLY A 164 -23.41 -6.64 17.84
C GLY A 164 -22.63 -6.58 16.54
N GLN A 165 -21.62 -5.71 16.41
CA GLN A 165 -20.80 -5.64 15.21
C GLN A 165 -19.96 -6.91 15.05
N GLN A 166 -20.11 -7.59 13.91
CA GLN A 166 -19.27 -8.73 13.58
C GLN A 166 -17.91 -8.23 13.05
N PRO A 167 -16.80 -8.79 13.56
CA PRO A 167 -15.48 -8.50 12.99
C PRO A 167 -15.40 -9.09 11.58
N PRO A 168 -14.64 -8.47 10.67
CA PRO A 168 -14.38 -9.04 9.35
C PRO A 168 -13.59 -10.35 9.49
N ASP A 169 -13.66 -11.22 8.49
CA ASP A 169 -12.90 -12.49 8.51
C ASP A 169 -11.41 -12.27 8.26
N LYS A 170 -11.05 -11.20 7.55
CA LYS A 170 -9.67 -10.80 7.26
C LYS A 170 -9.53 -9.29 7.15
N ILE A 171 -8.32 -8.80 7.41
CA ILE A 171 -7.90 -7.42 7.14
C ILE A 171 -6.87 -7.45 6.02
N THR A 172 -7.01 -6.55 5.07
CA THR A 172 -6.02 -6.28 4.02
C THR A 172 -5.40 -4.91 4.27
N LEU A 173 -4.07 -4.85 4.28
CA LEU A 173 -3.28 -3.65 4.47
C LEU A 173 -2.51 -3.35 3.19
N ASP A 174 -2.66 -2.17 2.61
CA ASP A 174 -1.70 -1.66 1.63
C ASP A 174 -0.64 -0.89 2.41
N VAL A 175 0.62 -1.31 2.28
CA VAL A 175 1.74 -0.85 3.13
C VAL A 175 2.77 -0.15 2.27
N GLY A 176 3.15 1.06 2.68
CA GLY A 176 4.22 1.85 2.06
C GLY A 176 5.57 1.67 2.73
N ALA A 177 6.61 2.26 2.13
CA ALA A 177 7.95 2.36 2.67
C ALA A 177 8.34 3.81 2.90
N PHE A 178 9.39 4.04 3.69
CA PHE A 178 9.93 5.37 3.98
C PHE A 178 11.27 5.55 3.30
N GLU A 179 11.51 6.74 2.82
CA GLU A 179 12.80 7.19 2.33
C GLU A 179 13.30 8.39 3.17
N TYR A 180 14.62 8.52 3.27
CA TYR A 180 15.26 9.69 3.86
C TYR A 180 15.67 10.61 2.74
N ALA A 181 14.92 11.67 2.53
CA ALA A 181 15.09 12.59 1.42
C ALA A 181 15.05 14.05 1.89
N GLU A 182 15.64 14.94 1.12
CA GLU A 182 15.58 16.37 1.35
C GLU A 182 14.18 16.90 0.97
N ASP A 183 13.54 17.61 1.88
CA ASP A 183 12.28 18.30 1.60
C ASP A 183 12.49 19.35 0.49
N PRO A 184 11.74 19.29 -0.61
CA PRO A 184 11.92 20.22 -1.74
C PRO A 184 11.71 21.69 -1.39
N VAL A 185 11.00 21.98 -0.30
CA VAL A 185 10.65 23.34 0.14
C VAL A 185 11.52 23.80 1.28
N ALA A 186 11.71 22.96 2.31
CA ALA A 186 12.46 23.30 3.51
C ALA A 186 13.98 23.05 3.38
N ALA A 187 14.41 22.29 2.37
CA ALA A 187 15.80 21.88 2.15
C ALA A 187 16.44 21.22 3.39
N VAL A 188 15.62 20.50 4.17
CA VAL A 188 16.04 19.77 5.37
C VAL A 188 15.74 18.29 5.16
N PRO A 189 16.76 17.41 5.28
CA PRO A 189 16.54 15.98 5.17
C PRO A 189 15.59 15.49 6.27
N HIS A 190 14.62 14.66 5.88
CA HIS A 190 13.67 14.04 6.80
C HIS A 190 13.18 12.69 6.27
N TRP A 191 12.63 11.88 7.15
CA TRP A 191 11.94 10.67 6.77
C TRP A 191 10.53 10.99 6.26
N GLY A 192 10.22 10.57 5.04
CA GLY A 192 8.91 10.68 4.44
C GLY A 192 8.47 9.37 3.82
N LEU A 193 7.17 9.21 3.58
CA LEU A 193 6.65 8.04 2.89
C LEU A 193 6.96 8.15 1.39
N GLU A 194 7.57 7.09 0.81
CA GLU A 194 7.82 6.99 -0.63
C GLU A 194 6.54 7.30 -1.40
N SER A 195 6.58 8.30 -2.26
CA SER A 195 5.40 8.82 -2.95
C SER A 195 5.73 9.23 -4.38
N LYS A 196 4.76 9.12 -5.26
CA LYS A 196 4.87 9.55 -6.65
C LYS A 196 3.85 10.63 -6.99
N GLU A 197 4.20 11.47 -7.95
CA GLU A 197 3.26 12.45 -8.46
C GLU A 197 2.03 11.79 -9.08
N ALA A 198 0.86 12.26 -8.68
CA ALA A 198 -0.42 11.80 -9.20
C ALA A 198 -1.37 13.00 -9.38
N GLY A 199 -1.51 13.45 -10.61
CA GLY A 199 -2.34 14.60 -10.94
C GLY A 199 -1.80 15.89 -10.32
N LYS A 200 -2.50 16.45 -9.33
CA LYS A 200 -2.10 17.70 -8.63
C LYS A 200 -1.50 17.46 -7.24
N GLY A 201 -1.19 16.21 -6.89
CA GLY A 201 -0.68 15.84 -5.57
C GLY A 201 0.25 14.65 -5.61
N PHE A 202 0.51 14.11 -4.44
CA PHE A 202 1.34 12.93 -4.27
C PHE A 202 0.51 11.78 -3.75
N LEU A 203 0.75 10.57 -4.27
CA LEU A 203 0.19 9.34 -3.74
C LEU A 203 1.32 8.44 -3.26
N PRO A 204 1.16 7.80 -2.09
CA PRO A 204 2.16 6.88 -1.58
C PRO A 204 2.33 5.68 -2.50
N GLU A 205 3.56 5.21 -2.62
CA GLU A 205 3.83 3.95 -3.28
C GLU A 205 3.53 2.78 -2.35
N ILE A 206 2.80 1.78 -2.87
CA ILE A 206 2.48 0.57 -2.12
C ILE A 206 3.59 -0.44 -2.32
N LYS A 207 4.36 -0.69 -1.27
CA LYS A 207 5.47 -1.65 -1.27
C LYS A 207 4.97 -3.10 -1.19
N ALA A 208 3.95 -3.33 -0.37
CA ALA A 208 3.37 -4.64 -0.17
C ALA A 208 1.88 -4.57 0.18
N ARG A 209 1.17 -5.66 -0.13
CA ARG A 209 -0.20 -5.90 0.33
C ARG A 209 -0.19 -7.04 1.34
N VAL A 210 -0.62 -6.79 2.57
CA VAL A 210 -0.61 -7.78 3.64
C VAL A 210 -2.03 -8.22 3.95
N VAL A 211 -2.25 -9.54 4.02
CA VAL A 211 -3.56 -10.13 4.34
C VAL A 211 -3.45 -10.86 5.69
N LEU A 212 -4.19 -10.37 6.69
CA LEU A 212 -4.22 -10.94 8.03
C LEU A 212 -5.62 -11.52 8.32
N PRO A 213 -5.76 -12.85 8.44
CA PRO A 213 -6.98 -13.45 8.95
C PRO A 213 -7.27 -12.98 10.37
N VAL A 214 -8.53 -12.61 10.67
CA VAL A 214 -8.91 -12.17 12.00
C VAL A 214 -9.16 -13.37 12.90
N LYS A 215 -8.35 -13.51 13.94
CA LYS A 215 -8.58 -14.48 15.00
C LYS A 215 -9.75 -13.99 15.86
N LYS A 216 -10.85 -14.70 15.81
CA LYS A 216 -11.97 -14.47 16.73
C LYS A 216 -11.51 -15.01 18.08
N GLY A 217 -11.33 -14.13 19.06
CA GLY A 217 -10.93 -14.56 20.41
C GLY A 217 -11.95 -15.57 20.95
N ASP A 218 -11.46 -16.64 21.55
CA ASP A 218 -12.31 -17.53 22.33
C ASP A 218 -12.92 -16.69 23.46
N THR A 219 -14.24 -16.58 23.45
CA THR A 219 -15.00 -16.03 24.57
C THR A 219 -14.91 -17.04 25.71
N THR A 220 -13.86 -16.93 26.54
CA THR A 220 -13.74 -17.71 27.78
C THR A 220 -14.50 -16.99 28.89
#